data_105a13bda0badbb2cc729ae235d4d1c5
#
_entry.id   105a13bda0badbb2cc729ae235d4d1c5
#
_cell.length_a   1.000
_cell.length_b   1.000
_cell.length_c   1.000
_cell.angle_alpha   90.00
_cell.angle_beta   90.00
_cell.angle_gamma   90.00
#
_symmetry.space_group_name_H-M   'P 1'
#
loop_
_entity.id
_entity.type
_entity.pdbx_description
1 polymer ?
#
loop_
_entity_poly.entity_id
_entity_poly.type
_entity_poly.pdbx_seq_one_letter_code
_entity_poly.pdbx_strand_id
1 'polypeptide(L)'
;MEFVNCILCGIDDTKILFSKKDKFGISIEEFNIVECKRCGLLYINPRPTVEEMSKFYPETYSWKETFEAESLLIKLIRILEKTYRYHLLKDEVSKVIKFTGKTSGRVLDIGCGTGDRLEVFRSKGFETFGVEPSDSADYGREYLKLNIIKGDLFSANFPEQFFDIITLYNVLEHTHNPMDVCNGVYRVLKEDGFLIIQLPNKDCLQYKIFKKRWSALDVPRDLYYFNIHTMDLLCKENGFQIKRVDHFMNLWHPPTFVNSIIPSLEPQKAWFKEVRGKNTIFQRMGWVLLTLLAGPLTKLESILEHGAILTFYIMKDRSI
;
A
#
# COMPACT_ATOMS: atom_id res chain seq x y z
N MET A 1 16.59 15.44 -6.49
CA MET A 1 15.52 16.10 -5.69
C MET A 1 14.84 17.16 -6.53
N GLU A 2 13.50 17.21 -6.53
CA GLU A 2 12.69 18.16 -7.29
C GLU A 2 11.66 18.85 -6.38
N PHE A 3 11.45 20.16 -6.58
CA PHE A 3 10.34 20.89 -5.98
C PHE A 3 9.10 20.71 -6.85
N VAL A 4 7.96 20.43 -6.23
CA VAL A 4 6.69 20.21 -6.93
C VAL A 4 5.58 21.04 -6.30
N ASN A 5 4.64 21.48 -7.14
CA ASN A 5 3.39 22.05 -6.67
C ASN A 5 2.47 20.95 -6.15
N CYS A 6 1.46 21.36 -5.36
CA CYS A 6 0.43 20.40 -4.91
C CYS A 6 -0.30 19.77 -6.10
N ILE A 7 -0.29 18.45 -6.20
CA ILE A 7 -0.87 17.70 -7.32
C ILE A 7 -2.39 17.84 -7.45
N LEU A 8 -3.09 18.20 -6.36
CA LEU A 8 -4.55 18.32 -6.35
C LEU A 8 -5.04 19.74 -6.74
N CYS A 9 -4.28 20.78 -6.42
CA CYS A 9 -4.73 22.13 -6.65
C CYS A 9 -3.72 23.03 -7.39
N GLY A 10 -2.58 22.48 -7.80
CA GLY A 10 -1.58 23.16 -8.63
C GLY A 10 -0.79 24.28 -7.97
N ILE A 11 -1.06 24.62 -6.70
CA ILE A 11 -0.44 25.76 -6.02
C ILE A 11 0.80 25.37 -5.21
N ASP A 12 1.69 26.35 -5.02
CA ASP A 12 2.92 26.24 -4.21
C ASP A 12 2.81 27.01 -2.90
N ASP A 13 1.66 26.93 -2.21
CA ASP A 13 1.50 27.52 -0.87
C ASP A 13 1.45 26.41 0.17
N THR A 14 2.59 26.12 0.76
CA THR A 14 2.79 24.99 1.68
C THR A 14 3.29 25.44 3.04
N LYS A 15 3.07 24.57 4.03
CA LYS A 15 3.62 24.70 5.37
C LYS A 15 4.44 23.44 5.67
N ILE A 16 5.72 23.62 5.99
CA ILE A 16 6.55 22.51 6.49
C ILE A 16 6.02 22.11 7.87
N LEU A 17 5.66 20.83 8.02
CA LEU A 17 5.21 20.29 9.30
C LEU A 17 6.40 19.77 10.13
N PHE A 18 7.27 18.99 9.50
CA PHE A 18 8.49 18.46 10.09
C PHE A 18 9.38 17.83 9.02
N SER A 19 10.64 17.57 9.40
CA SER A 19 11.59 16.79 8.60
C SER A 19 11.75 15.39 9.21
N LYS A 20 11.98 14.39 8.35
CA LYS A 20 12.18 13.00 8.75
C LYS A 20 13.25 12.35 7.88
N LYS A 21 14.11 11.53 8.49
CA LYS A 21 15.08 10.70 7.76
C LYS A 21 14.40 9.47 7.17
N ASP A 22 15.07 8.85 6.20
CA ASP A 22 14.66 7.58 5.66
C ASP A 22 14.35 6.57 6.78
N LYS A 23 13.17 5.96 6.68
CA LYS A 23 12.65 5.00 7.67
C LYS A 23 13.59 3.82 7.91
N PHE A 24 14.27 3.35 6.86
CA PHE A 24 15.14 2.19 6.91
C PHE A 24 16.63 2.55 7.04
N GLY A 25 16.97 3.84 7.00
CA GLY A 25 18.34 4.33 7.12
C GLY A 25 19.21 4.04 5.91
N ILE A 26 18.62 3.90 4.73
CA ILE A 26 19.32 3.74 3.45
C ILE A 26 20.04 5.03 3.10
N SER A 27 19.43 6.18 3.41
CA SER A 27 20.02 7.51 3.24
C SER A 27 20.08 8.27 4.57
N ILE A 28 21.09 9.14 4.69
CA ILE A 28 21.24 10.09 5.80
C ILE A 28 20.43 11.37 5.59
N GLU A 29 19.90 11.56 4.38
CA GLU A 29 19.13 12.74 3.99
C GLU A 29 17.85 12.90 4.83
N GLU A 30 17.45 14.14 5.04
CA GLU A 30 16.18 14.50 5.66
C GLU A 30 15.21 15.03 4.61
N PHE A 31 13.97 14.55 4.68
CA PHE A 31 12.91 14.91 3.76
C PHE A 31 11.85 15.72 4.51
N ASN A 32 11.44 16.85 3.94
CA ASN A 32 10.38 17.66 4.53
C ASN A 32 9.02 17.12 4.15
N ILE A 33 8.17 16.91 5.14
CA ILE A 33 6.75 16.70 4.94
C ILE A 33 6.06 18.05 5.03
N VAL A 34 5.41 18.43 3.95
CA VAL A 34 4.69 19.71 3.83
C VAL A 34 3.18 19.47 3.74
N GLU A 35 2.42 20.44 4.16
CA GLU A 35 0.97 20.49 4.01
C GLU A 35 0.58 21.60 3.04
N CYS A 36 -0.18 21.26 2.00
CA CYS A 36 -0.81 22.28 1.15
C CYS A 36 -1.85 23.04 1.96
N LYS A 37 -1.70 24.37 2.06
CA LYS A 37 -2.63 25.19 2.85
C LYS A 37 -4.04 25.28 2.24
N ARG A 38 -4.18 25.01 0.94
CA ARG A 38 -5.47 25.06 0.26
C ARG A 38 -6.29 23.78 0.43
N CYS A 39 -5.71 22.61 0.14
CA CYS A 39 -6.45 21.35 0.13
C CYS A 39 -6.08 20.39 1.29
N GLY A 40 -5.04 20.70 2.07
CA GLY A 40 -4.61 19.89 3.20
C GLY A 40 -3.89 18.60 2.81
N LEU A 41 -3.51 18.39 1.53
CA LEU A 41 -2.69 17.24 1.14
C LEU A 41 -1.32 17.34 1.80
N LEU A 42 -0.87 16.24 2.43
CA LEU A 42 0.52 16.11 2.89
C LEU A 42 1.34 15.43 1.81
N TYR A 43 2.56 15.94 1.57
CA TYR A 43 3.48 15.35 0.62
C TYR A 43 4.94 15.70 0.94
N ILE A 44 5.87 15.03 0.31
CA ILE A 44 7.30 15.32 0.43
C ILE A 44 7.66 16.43 -0.55
N ASN A 45 8.31 17.51 -0.05
CA ASN A 45 8.79 18.61 -0.89
C ASN A 45 10.05 19.29 -0.30
N PRO A 46 11.22 19.28 -0.99
CA PRO A 46 11.44 18.60 -2.27
C PRO A 46 11.41 17.07 -2.13
N ARG A 47 11.01 16.38 -3.20
CA ARG A 47 10.96 14.92 -3.26
C ARG A 47 12.08 14.34 -4.13
N PRO A 48 12.47 13.06 -3.98
CA PRO A 48 13.33 12.38 -4.94
C PRO A 48 12.69 12.37 -6.34
N THR A 49 13.51 12.54 -7.39
CA THR A 49 13.05 12.32 -8.77
C THR A 49 12.78 10.83 -9.02
N VAL A 50 12.17 10.50 -10.16
CA VAL A 50 11.92 9.09 -10.56
C VAL A 50 13.22 8.29 -10.59
N GLU A 51 14.29 8.89 -11.15
CA GLU A 51 15.61 8.25 -11.25
C GLU A 51 16.27 8.06 -9.87
N GLU A 52 16.11 9.03 -8.97
CA GLU A 52 16.67 8.97 -7.62
C GLU A 52 15.92 7.98 -6.73
N MET A 53 14.63 7.71 -7.02
CA MET A 53 13.79 6.85 -6.19
C MET A 53 14.31 5.41 -6.11
N SER A 54 14.95 4.91 -7.16
CA SER A 54 15.55 3.56 -7.19
C SER A 54 16.54 3.31 -6.04
N LYS A 55 17.21 4.35 -5.54
CA LYS A 55 18.16 4.27 -4.41
C LYS A 55 17.47 3.85 -3.11
N PHE A 56 16.17 4.17 -2.96
CA PHE A 56 15.38 3.88 -1.77
C PHE A 56 14.64 2.53 -1.83
N TYR A 57 14.78 1.81 -2.95
CA TYR A 57 14.25 0.46 -3.15
C TYR A 57 15.40 -0.52 -3.43
N PRO A 58 16.22 -0.86 -2.42
CA PRO A 58 17.29 -1.84 -2.60
C PRO A 58 16.72 -3.19 -3.02
N GLU A 59 17.52 -4.05 -3.64
CA GLU A 59 17.11 -5.41 -4.07
C GLU A 59 16.47 -6.24 -2.95
N THR A 60 16.86 -5.96 -1.69
CA THR A 60 16.27 -6.61 -0.51
C THR A 60 14.89 -6.07 -0.13
N TYR A 61 14.41 -4.97 -0.76
CA TYR A 61 13.08 -4.44 -0.50
C TYR A 61 11.98 -5.35 -1.04
N SER A 62 12.24 -5.97 -2.20
CA SER A 62 11.35 -6.98 -2.74
C SER A 62 11.51 -8.28 -1.95
N TRP A 63 10.39 -8.87 -1.54
CA TRP A 63 10.36 -10.15 -0.86
C TRP A 63 10.99 -11.22 -1.76
N LYS A 64 12.26 -11.60 -1.49
CA LYS A 64 12.87 -12.82 -2.05
C LYS A 64 12.77 -13.89 -0.98
N GLU A 65 12.05 -14.99 -1.24
CA GLU A 65 12.18 -16.21 -0.43
C GLU A 65 13.61 -16.72 -0.61
N THR A 66 14.49 -16.41 0.34
CA THR A 66 15.82 -17.03 0.38
C THR A 66 15.66 -18.43 0.93
N PHE A 67 15.84 -19.42 0.07
CA PHE A 67 15.88 -20.85 0.44
C PHE A 67 17.23 -21.22 1.06
N GLU A 68 17.67 -20.51 2.11
CA GLU A 68 18.82 -20.94 2.89
C GLU A 68 18.43 -22.08 3.83
N ALA A 69 19.41 -22.89 4.21
CA ALA A 69 19.23 -24.02 5.13
C ALA A 69 18.71 -23.54 6.50
N GLU A 70 17.39 -23.48 6.64
CA GLU A 70 16.70 -23.04 7.86
C GLU A 70 16.37 -24.22 8.75
N SER A 71 16.36 -23.97 10.08
CA SER A 71 15.89 -24.97 11.04
C SER A 71 14.41 -25.32 10.81
N LEU A 72 14.02 -26.54 11.16
CA LEU A 72 12.65 -27.05 11.01
C LEU A 72 11.62 -26.10 11.69
N LEU A 73 11.99 -25.51 12.82
CA LEU A 73 11.17 -24.56 13.57
C LEU A 73 10.90 -23.27 12.77
N ILE A 74 11.91 -22.73 12.11
CA ILE A 74 11.77 -21.52 11.28
C ILE A 74 10.85 -21.82 10.09
N LYS A 75 11.00 -22.98 9.45
CA LYS A 75 10.10 -23.39 8.37
C LYS A 75 8.65 -23.50 8.84
N LEU A 76 8.41 -24.07 10.01
CA LEU A 76 7.06 -24.17 10.58
C LEU A 76 6.44 -22.79 10.85
N ILE A 77 7.20 -21.89 11.46
CA ILE A 77 6.75 -20.50 11.71
C ILE A 77 6.40 -19.80 10.40
N ARG A 78 7.22 -19.92 9.36
CA ARG A 78 6.91 -19.36 8.04
C ARG A 78 5.62 -19.91 7.43
N ILE A 79 5.39 -21.20 7.55
CA ILE A 79 4.15 -21.83 7.06
C ILE A 79 2.95 -21.23 7.80
N LEU A 80 3.04 -21.10 9.12
CA LEU A 80 1.99 -20.49 9.93
C LEU A 80 1.74 -19.02 9.55
N GLU A 81 2.80 -18.21 9.41
CA GLU A 81 2.72 -16.82 8.97
C GLU A 81 2.09 -16.71 7.57
N LYS A 82 2.53 -17.54 6.62
CA LYS A 82 1.98 -17.58 5.25
C LYS A 82 0.51 -17.97 5.24
N THR A 83 0.15 -19.00 6.01
CA THR A 83 -1.25 -19.45 6.14
C THR A 83 -2.12 -18.37 6.76
N TYR A 84 -1.66 -17.73 7.84
CA TYR A 84 -2.37 -16.63 8.48
C TYR A 84 -2.56 -15.44 7.53
N ARG A 85 -1.49 -15.01 6.85
CA ARG A 85 -1.54 -13.95 5.84
C ARG A 85 -2.52 -14.28 4.72
N TYR A 86 -2.51 -15.53 4.23
CA TYR A 86 -3.45 -15.98 3.19
C TYR A 86 -4.90 -15.86 3.65
N HIS A 87 -5.20 -16.22 4.90
CA HIS A 87 -6.55 -16.04 5.46
C HIS A 87 -6.98 -14.58 5.52
N LEU A 88 -6.08 -13.67 5.92
CA LEU A 88 -6.36 -12.24 5.94
C LEU A 88 -6.63 -11.69 4.52
N LEU A 89 -5.82 -12.08 3.53
CA LEU A 89 -6.03 -11.69 2.13
C LEU A 89 -7.35 -12.24 1.58
N LYS A 90 -7.72 -13.47 1.97
CA LYS A 90 -9.00 -14.08 1.59
C LYS A 90 -10.20 -13.29 2.13
N ASP A 91 -10.11 -12.82 3.37
CA ASP A 91 -11.14 -11.96 3.96
C ASP A 91 -11.26 -10.61 3.23
N GLU A 92 -10.14 -9.99 2.87
CA GLU A 92 -10.12 -8.74 2.10
C GLU A 92 -10.74 -8.91 0.72
N VAL A 93 -10.31 -9.90 -0.04
CA VAL A 93 -10.86 -10.20 -1.36
C VAL A 93 -12.36 -10.53 -1.25
N SER A 94 -12.77 -11.27 -0.21
CA SER A 94 -14.18 -11.58 0.01
C SER A 94 -15.03 -10.33 0.30
N LYS A 95 -14.48 -9.32 1.01
CA LYS A 95 -15.15 -8.02 1.20
C LYS A 95 -15.30 -7.27 -0.12
N VAL A 96 -14.27 -7.27 -0.97
CA VAL A 96 -14.33 -6.66 -2.30
C VAL A 96 -15.42 -7.34 -3.15
N ILE A 97 -15.41 -8.67 -3.23
CA ILE A 97 -16.41 -9.45 -3.98
C ILE A 97 -17.82 -9.18 -3.46
N LYS A 98 -18.01 -9.19 -2.14
CA LYS A 98 -19.31 -8.92 -1.52
C LYS A 98 -19.82 -7.52 -1.83
N PHE A 99 -18.94 -6.52 -1.80
CA PHE A 99 -19.32 -5.13 -2.07
C PHE A 99 -19.63 -4.90 -3.54
N THR A 100 -18.77 -5.41 -4.44
CA THR A 100 -18.95 -5.22 -5.88
C THR A 100 -20.07 -6.07 -6.47
N GLY A 101 -20.48 -7.14 -5.79
CA GLY A 101 -21.46 -8.12 -6.31
C GLY A 101 -20.92 -8.93 -7.50
N LYS A 102 -19.67 -8.72 -7.90
CA LYS A 102 -19.03 -9.45 -9.01
C LYS A 102 -18.60 -10.83 -8.52
N THR A 103 -19.01 -11.89 -9.20
CA THR A 103 -18.64 -13.29 -8.89
C THR A 103 -17.66 -13.89 -9.89
N SER A 104 -17.41 -13.19 -10.98
CA SER A 104 -16.44 -13.51 -12.04
C SER A 104 -16.10 -12.23 -12.79
N GLY A 105 -15.15 -12.30 -13.72
CA GLY A 105 -14.70 -11.18 -14.54
C GLY A 105 -13.20 -11.01 -14.49
N ARG A 106 -12.68 -9.88 -14.95
CA ARG A 106 -11.26 -9.57 -15.02
C ARG A 106 -10.84 -8.65 -13.90
N VAL A 107 -9.80 -9.04 -13.15
CA VAL A 107 -9.21 -8.25 -12.08
C VAL A 107 -7.80 -7.85 -12.47
N LEU A 108 -7.47 -6.57 -12.32
CA LEU A 108 -6.11 -6.05 -12.41
C LEU A 108 -5.66 -5.61 -11.01
N ASP A 109 -4.49 -6.08 -10.56
CA ASP A 109 -3.81 -5.57 -9.37
C ASP A 109 -2.58 -4.77 -9.81
N ILE A 110 -2.60 -3.46 -9.58
CA ILE A 110 -1.50 -2.54 -9.91
C ILE A 110 -0.56 -2.50 -8.71
N GLY A 111 0.75 -2.76 -8.93
CA GLY A 111 1.72 -2.95 -7.86
C GLY A 111 1.46 -4.25 -7.11
N CYS A 112 1.21 -5.34 -7.83
CA CYS A 112 0.74 -6.60 -7.27
C CYS A 112 1.79 -7.37 -6.45
N GLY A 113 3.06 -6.91 -6.42
CA GLY A 113 4.15 -7.60 -5.76
C GLY A 113 4.29 -9.04 -6.24
N THR A 114 4.26 -10.00 -5.31
CA THR A 114 4.32 -11.45 -5.61
C THR A 114 3.03 -12.03 -6.18
N GLY A 115 1.93 -11.25 -6.21
CA GLY A 115 0.64 -11.70 -6.74
C GLY A 115 -0.24 -12.48 -5.76
N ASP A 116 0.07 -12.48 -4.47
CA ASP A 116 -0.68 -13.25 -3.46
C ASP A 116 -2.19 -12.92 -3.49
N ARG A 117 -2.58 -11.66 -3.72
CA ARG A 117 -3.98 -11.24 -3.85
C ARG A 117 -4.62 -11.75 -5.14
N LEU A 118 -3.88 -11.69 -6.23
CA LEU A 118 -4.32 -12.23 -7.52
C LEU A 118 -4.60 -13.73 -7.42
N GLU A 119 -3.76 -14.47 -6.68
CA GLU A 119 -3.99 -15.90 -6.42
C GLU A 119 -5.32 -16.14 -5.68
N VAL A 120 -5.66 -15.29 -4.72
CA VAL A 120 -6.95 -15.37 -4.03
C VAL A 120 -8.10 -15.04 -4.96
N PHE A 121 -8.02 -14.00 -5.80
CA PHE A 121 -9.05 -13.68 -6.80
C PHE A 121 -9.21 -14.83 -7.81
N ARG A 122 -8.10 -15.42 -8.28
CA ARG A 122 -8.12 -16.58 -9.18
C ARG A 122 -8.83 -17.77 -8.55
N SER A 123 -8.57 -18.05 -7.27
CA SER A 123 -9.26 -19.12 -6.52
C SER A 123 -10.76 -18.90 -6.37
N LYS A 124 -11.23 -17.67 -6.59
CA LYS A 124 -12.63 -17.28 -6.58
C LYS A 124 -13.28 -17.25 -7.97
N GLY A 125 -12.56 -17.64 -9.02
CA GLY A 125 -13.07 -17.73 -10.38
C GLY A 125 -12.88 -16.49 -11.25
N PHE A 126 -12.04 -15.53 -10.82
CA PHE A 126 -11.70 -14.37 -11.63
C PHE A 126 -10.51 -14.66 -12.57
N GLU A 127 -10.53 -14.05 -13.75
CA GLU A 127 -9.37 -13.92 -14.61
C GLU A 127 -8.48 -12.80 -14.06
N THR A 128 -7.21 -13.11 -13.75
CA THR A 128 -6.34 -12.21 -12.99
C THR A 128 -5.17 -11.71 -13.79
N PHE A 129 -4.91 -10.42 -13.68
CA PHE A 129 -3.81 -9.69 -14.32
C PHE A 129 -3.09 -8.86 -13.26
N GLY A 130 -1.77 -8.74 -13.39
CA GLY A 130 -0.97 -7.90 -12.51
C GLY A 130 0.01 -7.04 -13.29
N VAL A 131 0.37 -5.90 -12.73
CA VAL A 131 1.55 -5.12 -13.13
C VAL A 131 2.40 -4.85 -11.90
N GLU A 132 3.71 -5.08 -12.02
CA GLU A 132 4.67 -4.92 -10.92
C GLU A 132 6.04 -4.56 -11.50
N PRO A 133 6.63 -3.39 -11.17
CA PRO A 133 7.91 -3.00 -11.72
C PRO A 133 9.11 -3.75 -11.12
N SER A 134 8.98 -4.31 -9.91
CA SER A 134 10.07 -4.98 -9.20
C SER A 134 10.23 -6.45 -9.62
N ASP A 135 11.34 -7.07 -9.19
CA ASP A 135 11.61 -8.50 -9.40
C ASP A 135 10.59 -9.42 -8.67
N SER A 136 9.74 -8.89 -7.81
CA SER A 136 8.65 -9.65 -7.19
C SER A 136 7.68 -10.22 -8.22
N ALA A 137 7.54 -9.57 -9.40
CA ALA A 137 6.76 -10.06 -10.52
C ALA A 137 7.22 -11.44 -10.99
N ASP A 138 8.52 -11.71 -10.95
CA ASP A 138 9.10 -12.97 -11.42
C ASP A 138 8.63 -14.15 -10.57
N TYR A 139 8.52 -13.97 -9.24
CA TYR A 139 7.96 -15.00 -8.36
C TYR A 139 6.50 -15.32 -8.72
N GLY A 140 5.66 -14.33 -8.92
CA GLY A 140 4.25 -14.52 -9.29
C GLY A 140 4.10 -15.26 -10.62
N ARG A 141 4.93 -14.92 -11.62
CA ARG A 141 4.93 -15.58 -12.93
C ARG A 141 5.43 -17.01 -12.87
N GLU A 142 6.57 -17.22 -12.21
CA GLU A 142 7.28 -18.51 -12.24
C GLU A 142 6.68 -19.55 -11.31
N TYR A 143 6.33 -19.15 -10.08
CA TYR A 143 5.87 -20.09 -9.06
C TYR A 143 4.34 -20.16 -8.95
N LEU A 144 3.65 -19.00 -9.03
CA LEU A 144 2.19 -18.97 -8.93
C LEU A 144 1.51 -19.09 -10.30
N LYS A 145 2.27 -19.02 -11.40
CA LYS A 145 1.74 -19.07 -12.78
C LYS A 145 0.65 -18.04 -13.03
N LEU A 146 0.87 -16.82 -12.52
CA LEU A 146 -0.02 -15.68 -12.69
C LEU A 146 0.37 -14.86 -13.93
N ASN A 147 -0.61 -14.20 -14.52
CA ASN A 147 -0.40 -13.26 -15.62
C ASN A 147 0.03 -11.90 -15.07
N ILE A 148 1.33 -11.74 -14.80
CA ILE A 148 1.91 -10.50 -14.29
C ILE A 148 2.86 -9.93 -15.35
N ILE A 149 2.66 -8.68 -15.71
CA ILE A 149 3.56 -7.91 -16.58
C ILE A 149 4.55 -7.18 -15.69
N LYS A 150 5.86 -7.35 -15.95
CA LYS A 150 6.90 -6.58 -15.26
C LYS A 150 6.98 -5.19 -15.85
N GLY A 151 6.47 -4.21 -15.10
CA GLY A 151 6.33 -2.82 -15.54
C GLY A 151 5.20 -2.13 -14.80
N ASP A 152 4.70 -1.07 -15.38
CA ASP A 152 3.60 -0.27 -14.88
C ASP A 152 2.31 -0.41 -15.73
N LEU A 153 1.26 0.31 -15.32
CA LEU A 153 -0.02 0.31 -16.02
C LEU A 153 0.10 0.78 -17.48
N PHE A 154 1.01 1.71 -17.77
CA PHE A 154 1.14 2.33 -19.09
C PHE A 154 1.90 1.42 -20.04
N SER A 155 2.99 0.82 -19.58
CA SER A 155 3.78 -0.14 -20.35
C SER A 155 3.03 -1.43 -20.68
N ALA A 156 2.05 -1.80 -19.86
CA ALA A 156 1.24 -3.00 -20.05
C ALA A 156 0.22 -2.88 -21.20
N ASN A 157 -0.09 -1.67 -21.66
CA ASN A 157 -0.93 -1.36 -22.81
C ASN A 157 -2.25 -2.14 -22.88
N PHE A 158 -2.99 -2.21 -21.76
CA PHE A 158 -4.29 -2.88 -21.70
C PHE A 158 -5.35 -2.16 -22.54
N PRO A 159 -6.33 -2.91 -23.13
CA PRO A 159 -7.46 -2.33 -23.84
C PRO A 159 -8.31 -1.41 -22.94
N GLU A 160 -9.05 -0.49 -23.55
CA GLU A 160 -10.05 0.31 -22.85
C GLU A 160 -11.18 -0.57 -22.34
N GLN A 161 -11.77 -0.19 -21.20
CA GLN A 161 -12.94 -0.84 -20.60
C GLN A 161 -12.78 -2.37 -20.47
N PHE A 162 -11.60 -2.81 -20.05
CA PHE A 162 -11.23 -4.22 -20.03
C PHE A 162 -11.50 -4.90 -18.68
N PHE A 163 -11.30 -4.18 -17.57
CA PHE A 163 -11.34 -4.75 -16.22
C PHE A 163 -12.66 -4.48 -15.49
N ASP A 164 -13.15 -5.50 -14.79
CA ASP A 164 -14.32 -5.41 -13.90
C ASP A 164 -13.93 -4.86 -12.52
N ILE A 165 -12.73 -5.19 -12.04
CA ILE A 165 -12.17 -4.71 -10.77
C ILE A 165 -10.71 -4.34 -11.00
N ILE A 166 -10.32 -3.17 -10.51
CA ILE A 166 -8.91 -2.75 -10.44
C ILE A 166 -8.57 -2.49 -8.98
N THR A 167 -7.40 -2.94 -8.54
CA THR A 167 -6.93 -2.78 -7.16
C THR A 167 -5.58 -2.09 -7.11
N LEU A 168 -5.39 -1.18 -6.13
CA LEU A 168 -4.13 -0.54 -5.76
C LEU A 168 -3.99 -0.61 -4.24
N TYR A 169 -3.13 -1.48 -3.75
CA TYR A 169 -2.93 -1.67 -2.32
C TYR A 169 -1.55 -1.15 -1.89
N ASN A 170 -1.50 0.02 -1.24
CA ASN A 170 -0.27 0.73 -0.89
C ASN A 170 0.61 0.98 -2.12
N VAL A 171 0.06 1.63 -3.12
CA VAL A 171 0.72 1.92 -4.40
C VAL A 171 0.59 3.39 -4.77
N LEU A 172 -0.61 3.97 -4.64
CA LEU A 172 -0.88 5.31 -5.14
C LEU A 172 -0.01 6.37 -4.46
N GLU A 173 0.24 6.21 -3.16
CA GLU A 173 1.10 7.07 -2.35
C GLU A 173 2.56 7.06 -2.80
N HIS A 174 3.01 6.02 -3.49
CA HIS A 174 4.37 5.88 -4.00
C HIS A 174 4.55 6.45 -5.41
N THR A 175 3.47 6.74 -6.13
CA THR A 175 3.54 7.17 -7.52
C THR A 175 3.91 8.65 -7.62
N HIS A 176 4.77 9.01 -8.59
CA HIS A 176 5.14 10.41 -8.83
C HIS A 176 3.99 11.24 -9.35
N ASN A 177 3.09 10.64 -10.14
CA ASN A 177 1.92 11.30 -10.67
C ASN A 177 0.64 10.44 -10.46
N PRO A 178 0.00 10.56 -9.28
CA PRO A 178 -1.26 9.86 -9.00
C PRO A 178 -2.40 10.23 -9.96
N MET A 179 -2.41 11.44 -10.52
CA MET A 179 -3.41 11.87 -11.50
C MET A 179 -3.34 11.03 -12.77
N ASP A 180 -2.14 10.84 -13.33
CA ASP A 180 -1.95 10.01 -14.53
C ASP A 180 -2.35 8.55 -14.26
N VAL A 181 -1.99 8.02 -13.08
CA VAL A 181 -2.42 6.66 -12.68
C VAL A 181 -3.94 6.57 -12.66
N CYS A 182 -4.64 7.53 -12.06
CA CYS A 182 -6.11 7.56 -12.06
C CYS A 182 -6.69 7.66 -13.47
N ASN A 183 -6.12 8.49 -14.35
CA ASN A 183 -6.52 8.59 -15.76
C ASN A 183 -6.32 7.26 -16.51
N GLY A 184 -5.17 6.61 -16.30
CA GLY A 184 -4.89 5.29 -16.87
C GLY A 184 -5.88 4.23 -16.38
N VAL A 185 -6.20 4.23 -15.08
CA VAL A 185 -7.22 3.36 -14.50
C VAL A 185 -8.59 3.65 -15.09
N TYR A 186 -8.98 4.93 -15.21
CA TYR A 186 -10.26 5.31 -15.82
C TYR A 186 -10.42 4.72 -17.22
N ARG A 187 -9.38 4.80 -18.04
CA ARG A 187 -9.39 4.27 -19.41
C ARG A 187 -9.63 2.75 -19.45
N VAL A 188 -8.95 1.98 -18.61
CA VAL A 188 -8.99 0.51 -18.68
C VAL A 188 -10.09 -0.12 -17.82
N LEU A 189 -10.72 0.63 -16.90
CA LEU A 189 -11.84 0.18 -16.07
C LEU A 189 -13.13 0.24 -16.90
N LYS A 190 -13.98 -0.80 -16.80
CA LYS A 190 -15.32 -0.81 -17.38
C LYS A 190 -16.22 0.26 -16.75
N GLU A 191 -17.31 0.63 -17.43
CA GLU A 191 -18.27 1.64 -16.93
C GLU A 191 -18.96 1.21 -15.63
N ASP A 192 -19.22 -0.10 -15.45
CA ASP A 192 -19.78 -0.67 -14.24
C ASP A 192 -18.70 -1.32 -13.35
N GLY A 193 -17.44 -1.03 -13.63
CA GLY A 193 -16.29 -1.55 -12.91
C GLY A 193 -16.04 -0.84 -11.57
N PHE A 194 -15.24 -1.49 -10.73
CA PHE A 194 -14.86 -0.97 -9.42
C PHE A 194 -13.36 -0.78 -9.32
N LEU A 195 -12.97 0.37 -8.79
CA LEU A 195 -11.61 0.68 -8.39
C LEU A 195 -11.52 0.58 -6.86
N ILE A 196 -10.56 -0.20 -6.36
CA ILE A 196 -10.31 -0.37 -4.94
C ILE A 196 -8.92 0.21 -4.63
N ILE A 197 -8.86 1.26 -3.82
CA ILE A 197 -7.60 1.87 -3.40
C ILE A 197 -7.45 1.70 -1.89
N GLN A 198 -6.29 1.23 -1.47
CA GLN A 198 -5.94 1.14 -0.06
C GLN A 198 -4.65 1.91 0.19
N LEU A 199 -4.64 2.74 1.24
CA LEU A 199 -3.48 3.57 1.60
C LEU A 199 -3.54 4.03 3.06
N PRO A 200 -2.41 4.53 3.61
CA PRO A 200 -2.35 5.11 4.95
C PRO A 200 -3.22 6.37 5.08
N ASN A 201 -3.87 6.51 6.24
CA ASN A 201 -4.73 7.64 6.58
C ASN A 201 -4.01 8.68 7.44
N LYS A 202 -3.69 9.84 6.87
CA LYS A 202 -3.03 10.92 7.65
C LYS A 202 -3.88 11.50 8.78
N ASP A 203 -5.20 11.27 8.80
CA ASP A 203 -6.09 11.79 9.84
C ASP A 203 -6.42 10.76 10.92
N CYS A 204 -5.75 9.61 10.91
CA CYS A 204 -5.97 8.55 11.90
C CYS A 204 -5.54 8.94 13.31
N LEU A 205 -6.08 8.23 14.31
CA LEU A 205 -5.71 8.44 15.71
C LEU A 205 -4.21 8.16 15.95
N GLN A 206 -3.66 7.12 15.33
CA GLN A 206 -2.24 6.78 15.45
C GLN A 206 -1.34 7.93 14.98
N TYR A 207 -1.64 8.56 13.84
CA TYR A 207 -0.86 9.71 13.38
C TYR A 207 -0.99 10.91 14.34
N LYS A 208 -2.19 11.17 14.87
CA LYS A 208 -2.40 12.24 15.86
C LYS A 208 -1.57 12.04 17.13
N ILE A 209 -1.40 10.78 17.58
CA ILE A 209 -0.63 10.42 18.78
C ILE A 209 0.87 10.38 18.49
N PHE A 210 1.29 9.62 17.49
CA PHE A 210 2.71 9.31 17.25
C PHE A 210 3.43 10.36 16.39
N LYS A 211 2.69 11.20 15.63
CA LYS A 211 3.24 12.25 14.76
C LYS A 211 4.34 11.69 13.85
N LYS A 212 5.54 12.29 13.87
CA LYS A 212 6.69 11.84 13.07
C LYS A 212 7.18 10.42 13.36
N ARG A 213 6.74 9.82 14.48
CA ARG A 213 7.07 8.42 14.83
C ARG A 213 6.07 7.40 14.27
N TRP A 214 4.96 7.86 13.71
CA TRP A 214 3.98 6.96 13.09
C TRP A 214 4.64 6.08 12.03
N SER A 215 4.48 4.77 12.13
CA SER A 215 5.25 3.82 11.32
C SER A 215 4.81 3.77 9.85
N ALA A 216 3.57 4.21 9.56
CA ALA A 216 3.11 4.33 8.18
C ALA A 216 3.63 5.57 7.45
N LEU A 217 4.43 6.42 8.09
CA LEU A 217 5.21 7.45 7.38
C LEU A 217 6.46 6.81 6.78
N ASP A 218 6.35 6.22 5.62
CA ASP A 218 7.46 5.56 4.93
C ASP A 218 8.24 6.52 4.02
N VAL A 219 8.92 7.49 4.65
CA VAL A 219 9.74 8.49 3.99
C VAL A 219 11.05 7.85 3.49
N PRO A 220 11.50 8.10 2.25
CA PRO A 220 10.89 8.95 1.22
C PRO A 220 10.03 8.18 0.20
N ARG A 221 9.69 6.90 0.44
CA ARG A 221 8.94 6.06 -0.51
C ARG A 221 7.49 6.49 -0.67
N ASP A 222 6.82 6.90 0.43
CA ASP A 222 5.51 7.53 0.37
C ASP A 222 5.70 9.01 0.00
N LEU A 223 5.37 9.37 -1.24
CA LEU A 223 5.45 10.74 -1.71
C LEU A 223 4.26 11.59 -1.25
N TYR A 224 3.11 10.95 -0.99
CA TYR A 224 1.85 11.58 -0.60
C TYR A 224 1.19 10.86 0.56
N TYR A 225 0.50 11.63 1.41
CA TYR A 225 -0.29 11.10 2.53
C TYR A 225 -1.71 11.64 2.41
N PHE A 226 -2.60 10.77 2.01
CA PHE A 226 -4.00 11.09 1.76
C PHE A 226 -4.86 10.98 3.03
N ASN A 227 -6.04 11.57 2.96
CA ASN A 227 -7.19 11.33 3.82
C ASN A 227 -8.44 11.22 2.95
N ILE A 228 -9.63 11.08 3.56
CA ILE A 228 -10.88 10.94 2.81
C ILE A 228 -11.13 12.18 1.93
N HIS A 229 -10.91 13.39 2.46
CA HIS A 229 -11.12 14.62 1.71
C HIS A 229 -10.20 14.75 0.49
N THR A 230 -8.91 14.51 0.65
CA THR A 230 -7.94 14.64 -0.46
C THR A 230 -8.09 13.52 -1.48
N MET A 231 -8.54 12.32 -1.07
CA MET A 231 -8.92 11.25 -1.99
C MET A 231 -10.19 11.60 -2.77
N ASP A 232 -11.18 12.22 -2.13
CA ASP A 232 -12.40 12.66 -2.81
C ASP A 232 -12.09 13.72 -3.87
N LEU A 233 -11.19 14.67 -3.58
CA LEU A 233 -10.71 15.64 -4.57
C LEU A 233 -10.03 14.95 -5.76
N LEU A 234 -9.11 14.01 -5.49
CA LEU A 234 -8.42 13.23 -6.54
C LEU A 234 -9.43 12.47 -7.40
N CYS A 235 -10.39 11.80 -6.77
CA CYS A 235 -11.42 11.03 -7.46
C CYS A 235 -12.27 11.91 -8.37
N LYS A 236 -12.78 13.02 -7.86
CA LYS A 236 -13.63 13.95 -8.63
C LYS A 236 -12.92 14.53 -9.84
N GLU A 237 -11.67 14.94 -9.68
CA GLU A 237 -10.85 15.48 -10.77
C GLU A 237 -10.63 14.47 -11.90
N ASN A 238 -10.67 13.16 -11.59
CA ASN A 238 -10.46 12.08 -12.56
C ASN A 238 -11.76 11.35 -12.96
N GLY A 239 -12.94 11.92 -12.72
CA GLY A 239 -14.22 11.34 -13.13
C GLY A 239 -14.66 10.12 -12.31
N PHE A 240 -14.22 10.04 -11.05
CA PHE A 240 -14.57 8.97 -10.13
C PHE A 240 -15.42 9.46 -8.95
N GLN A 241 -16.19 8.55 -8.38
CA GLN A 241 -16.96 8.77 -7.16
C GLN A 241 -16.67 7.69 -6.12
N ILE A 242 -16.35 8.10 -4.89
CA ILE A 242 -16.20 7.19 -3.74
C ILE A 242 -17.59 6.71 -3.32
N LYS A 243 -17.80 5.39 -3.28
CA LYS A 243 -19.07 4.75 -2.88
C LYS A 243 -19.03 4.28 -1.42
N ARG A 244 -17.84 3.91 -0.93
CA ARG A 244 -17.65 3.42 0.44
C ARG A 244 -16.19 3.61 0.87
N VAL A 245 -15.99 3.81 2.17
CA VAL A 245 -14.68 3.81 2.80
C VAL A 245 -14.71 2.83 3.98
N ASP A 246 -13.75 1.90 4.01
CA ASP A 246 -13.51 1.04 5.16
C ASP A 246 -12.28 1.55 5.92
N HIS A 247 -12.39 1.62 7.24
CA HIS A 247 -11.34 2.16 8.13
C HIS A 247 -10.48 1.08 8.79
N PHE A 248 -10.61 -0.18 8.37
CA PHE A 248 -9.92 -1.27 9.03
C PHE A 248 -9.36 -2.31 8.06
N MET A 249 -8.11 -2.64 8.30
CA MET A 249 -7.41 -3.72 7.63
C MET A 249 -6.57 -4.51 8.63
N ASN A 250 -6.86 -5.81 8.77
CA ASN A 250 -6.17 -6.69 9.72
C ASN A 250 -4.66 -6.80 9.45
N LEU A 251 -4.26 -6.80 8.18
CA LEU A 251 -2.88 -7.05 7.79
C LEU A 251 -1.92 -5.91 8.16
N TRP A 252 -2.39 -4.65 8.13
CA TRP A 252 -1.54 -3.48 8.32
C TRP A 252 -1.86 -2.64 9.56
N HIS A 253 -3.13 -2.58 9.96
CA HIS A 253 -3.56 -1.66 11.02
C HIS A 253 -2.94 -1.97 12.39
N PRO A 254 -3.05 -3.22 12.94
CA PRO A 254 -2.40 -3.56 14.21
C PRO A 254 -0.87 -3.50 14.14
N PRO A 255 -0.19 -4.00 13.08
CA PRO A 255 1.25 -3.84 12.93
C PRO A 255 1.71 -2.39 12.96
N THR A 256 0.99 -1.47 12.29
CA THR A 256 1.32 -0.04 12.26
C THR A 256 1.34 0.55 13.67
N PHE A 257 0.40 0.18 14.53
CA PHE A 257 0.35 0.61 15.91
C PHE A 257 1.57 0.11 16.71
N VAL A 258 1.86 -1.19 16.63
CA VAL A 258 3.00 -1.81 17.34
C VAL A 258 4.33 -1.21 16.90
N ASN A 259 4.53 -1.06 15.59
CA ASN A 259 5.75 -0.50 15.00
C ASN A 259 5.95 0.99 15.36
N SER A 260 4.85 1.73 15.62
CA SER A 260 4.91 3.12 16.08
C SER A 260 5.36 3.23 17.53
N ILE A 261 4.99 2.26 18.40
CA ILE A 261 5.40 2.21 19.79
C ILE A 261 6.83 1.67 19.90
N ILE A 262 7.11 0.53 19.25
CA ILE A 262 8.39 -0.18 19.33
C ILE A 262 8.98 -0.39 17.93
N PRO A 263 9.59 0.65 17.32
CA PRO A 263 10.11 0.58 15.96
C PRO A 263 11.22 -0.48 15.75
N SER A 264 11.88 -0.92 16.84
CA SER A 264 12.93 -1.96 16.78
C SER A 264 12.37 -3.35 16.49
N LEU A 265 11.09 -3.59 16.74
CA LEU A 265 10.43 -4.86 16.46
C LEU A 265 9.92 -4.98 15.02
N GLU A 266 9.96 -3.90 14.24
CA GLU A 266 9.47 -3.91 12.85
C GLU A 266 10.25 -4.92 11.99
N PRO A 267 9.59 -5.97 11.45
CA PRO A 267 10.29 -7.04 10.74
C PRO A 267 11.08 -6.56 9.53
N GLN A 268 10.56 -5.56 8.81
CA GLN A 268 11.22 -4.98 7.64
C GLN A 268 12.57 -4.36 7.98
N LYS A 269 12.72 -3.71 9.15
CA LYS A 269 13.99 -3.12 9.58
C LYS A 269 15.09 -4.14 9.81
N ALA A 270 14.72 -5.35 10.21
CA ALA A 270 15.69 -6.43 10.39
C ALA A 270 16.29 -6.88 9.04
N TRP A 271 15.54 -6.78 7.96
CA TRP A 271 16.02 -7.13 6.62
C TRP A 271 17.02 -6.12 6.08
N PHE A 272 16.76 -4.82 6.30
CA PHE A 272 17.63 -3.75 5.82
C PHE A 272 18.95 -3.64 6.56
N LYS A 273 19.05 -4.13 7.80
CA LYS A 273 20.26 -3.97 8.63
C LYS A 273 21.25 -5.11 8.56
N GLU A 274 21.10 -6.11 7.69
CA GLU A 274 21.94 -7.32 7.69
C GLU A 274 22.16 -7.95 9.08
N VAL A 275 21.34 -7.58 10.06
CA VAL A 275 21.43 -8.09 11.42
C VAL A 275 20.79 -9.48 11.47
N ARG A 276 21.47 -10.45 10.87
CA ARG A 276 21.27 -11.88 11.14
C ARG A 276 21.84 -12.21 12.53
N GLY A 277 21.31 -11.59 13.57
CA GLY A 277 21.66 -11.90 14.95
C GLY A 277 20.69 -12.93 15.55
N LYS A 278 21.17 -13.71 16.49
CA LYS A 278 20.49 -14.84 17.18
C LYS A 278 19.11 -14.51 17.83
N ASN A 279 18.68 -13.25 17.85
CA ASN A 279 17.44 -12.81 18.51
C ASN A 279 16.23 -12.67 17.59
N THR A 280 16.32 -13.01 16.31
CA THR A 280 15.25 -12.76 15.32
C THR A 280 13.95 -13.51 15.60
N ILE A 281 14.02 -14.73 16.17
CA ILE A 281 12.81 -15.54 16.46
C ILE A 281 12.02 -14.92 17.61
N PHE A 282 12.69 -14.59 18.71
CA PHE A 282 12.02 -13.98 19.89
C PHE A 282 11.43 -12.61 19.56
N GLN A 283 12.13 -11.81 18.75
CA GLN A 283 11.62 -10.52 18.26
C GLN A 283 10.36 -10.69 17.40
N ARG A 284 10.37 -11.66 16.48
CA ARG A 284 9.21 -11.99 15.63
C ARG A 284 8.03 -12.48 16.47
N MET A 285 8.25 -13.41 17.39
CA MET A 285 7.21 -13.91 18.29
C MET A 285 6.62 -12.77 19.14
N GLY A 286 7.48 -11.91 19.71
CA GLY A 286 7.06 -10.73 20.46
C GLY A 286 6.24 -9.76 19.61
N TRP A 287 6.67 -9.51 18.38
CA TRP A 287 5.95 -8.66 17.45
C TRP A 287 4.58 -9.24 17.07
N VAL A 288 4.49 -10.54 16.76
CA VAL A 288 3.21 -11.21 16.46
C VAL A 288 2.27 -11.12 17.67
N LEU A 289 2.75 -11.44 18.86
CA LEU A 289 1.95 -11.37 20.09
C LEU A 289 1.40 -9.95 20.34
N LEU A 290 2.27 -8.93 20.26
CA LEU A 290 1.87 -7.55 20.43
C LEU A 290 0.88 -7.09 19.35
N THR A 291 1.07 -7.54 18.12
CA THR A 291 0.14 -7.26 17.01
C THR A 291 -1.24 -7.86 17.26
N LEU A 292 -1.30 -9.09 17.76
CA LEU A 292 -2.58 -9.73 18.13
C LEU A 292 -3.25 -8.98 19.30
N LEU A 293 -2.49 -8.58 20.31
CA LEU A 293 -3.00 -7.81 21.45
C LEU A 293 -3.46 -6.39 21.05
N ALA A 294 -2.82 -5.78 20.05
CA ALA A 294 -3.23 -4.48 19.52
C ALA A 294 -4.52 -4.55 18.67
N GLY A 295 -4.90 -5.73 18.19
CA GLY A 295 -6.05 -5.94 17.32
C GLY A 295 -7.36 -5.32 17.83
N PRO A 296 -7.81 -5.60 19.08
CA PRO A 296 -9.03 -5.02 19.61
C PRO A 296 -9.00 -3.49 19.70
N LEU A 297 -7.85 -2.90 20.10
CA LEU A 297 -7.68 -1.46 20.19
C LEU A 297 -7.77 -0.79 18.80
N THR A 298 -7.04 -1.33 17.83
CA THR A 298 -7.04 -0.79 16.47
C THR A 298 -8.39 -1.01 15.76
N LYS A 299 -9.14 -2.05 16.14
CA LYS A 299 -10.51 -2.22 15.69
C LYS A 299 -11.45 -1.15 16.26
N LEU A 300 -11.25 -0.74 17.51
CA LEU A 300 -11.98 0.38 18.10
C LEU A 300 -11.68 1.70 17.38
N GLU A 301 -10.41 2.00 17.05
CA GLU A 301 -10.03 3.15 16.21
C GLU A 301 -10.83 3.17 14.90
N SER A 302 -10.98 2.00 14.29
CA SER A 302 -11.73 1.84 13.04
C SER A 302 -13.23 2.09 13.19
N ILE A 303 -13.84 1.58 14.27
CA ILE A 303 -15.27 1.82 14.58
C ILE A 303 -15.53 3.32 14.79
N LEU A 304 -14.56 4.04 15.33
CA LEU A 304 -14.62 5.50 15.51
C LEU A 304 -14.23 6.27 14.23
N GLU A 305 -14.08 5.60 13.08
CA GLU A 305 -13.69 6.17 11.79
C GLU A 305 -12.31 6.87 11.79
N HIS A 306 -11.43 6.47 12.71
CA HIS A 306 -10.07 6.98 12.86
C HIS A 306 -8.99 5.94 12.56
N GLY A 307 -9.31 4.95 11.73
CA GLY A 307 -8.40 3.88 11.38
C GLY A 307 -7.16 4.35 10.61
N ALA A 308 -6.02 3.69 10.86
CA ALA A 308 -4.74 4.05 10.27
C ALA A 308 -4.63 3.73 8.77
N ILE A 309 -5.44 2.82 8.26
CA ILE A 309 -5.49 2.41 6.86
C ILE A 309 -6.91 2.59 6.35
N LEU A 310 -7.06 3.20 5.20
CA LEU A 310 -8.34 3.35 4.50
C LEU A 310 -8.38 2.45 3.28
N THR A 311 -9.54 1.85 3.04
CA THR A 311 -9.85 1.17 1.78
C THR A 311 -11.03 1.86 1.12
N PHE A 312 -10.80 2.45 -0.03
CA PHE A 312 -11.79 3.16 -0.83
C PHE A 312 -12.38 2.24 -1.89
N TYR A 313 -13.70 2.20 -1.97
CA TYR A 313 -14.45 1.53 -3.03
C TYR A 313 -15.01 2.60 -3.95
N ILE A 314 -14.56 2.61 -5.19
CA ILE A 314 -14.71 3.72 -6.12
C ILE A 314 -15.33 3.21 -7.42
N MET A 315 -16.15 4.02 -8.07
CA MET A 315 -16.71 3.78 -9.39
C MET A 315 -16.53 5.03 -10.27
N LYS A 316 -16.64 4.86 -11.58
CA LYS A 316 -16.77 6.01 -12.48
C LYS A 316 -17.99 6.84 -12.10
N ASP A 317 -17.85 8.15 -12.14
CA ASP A 317 -18.96 9.06 -11.96
C ASP A 317 -19.77 9.14 -13.27
N ARG A 318 -21.04 8.77 -13.20
CA ARG A 318 -21.97 8.78 -14.35
C ARG A 318 -22.73 10.10 -14.49
N SER A 319 -22.44 11.06 -13.62
CA SER A 319 -23.11 12.37 -13.62
C SER A 319 -22.39 13.43 -14.46
N ILE A 320 -21.24 13.05 -15.05
CA ILE A 320 -20.43 13.96 -15.90
C ILE A 320 -20.68 13.64 -17.39
#